data_f819b18e438a6330d1f48b00817f3615
#
_entry.id   f819b18e438a6330d1f48b00817f3615
#
_cell.length_a   1.000
_cell.length_b   1.000
_cell.length_c   1.000
_cell.angle_alpha   90.00
_cell.angle_beta   90.00
_cell.angle_gamma   90.00
#
_symmetry.space_group_name_H-M   'P 1'
#
loop_
_entity.id
_entity.type
_entity.pdbx_description
1 polymer ?
#
loop_
_entity_poly.entity_id
_entity_poly.type
_entity_poly.pdbx_seq_one_letter_code
_entity_poly.pdbx_strand_id
1 'polypeptide(L)' 'MCGIGGFVDYERDARRGGPILHGMKRTLTPRGPDAEGTYFDEDTALIHRRLIVIDPEGGKQPMCSPDRNTILIYNGE' A
#
# COMPACT_ATOMS: atom_id res chain seq x y z
N MET A 1 5.25 1.09 -14.04
CA MET A 1 5.59 1.73 -12.75
C MET A 1 4.51 1.43 -11.74
N CYS A 2 4.90 1.32 -10.49
CA CYS A 2 3.98 1.02 -9.40
C CYS A 2 3.01 2.17 -9.12
N GLY A 3 2.01 1.91 -8.31
CA GLY A 3 1.11 2.92 -7.79
C GLY A 3 1.06 2.84 -6.27
N ILE A 4 1.00 3.99 -5.63
CA ILE A 4 0.87 4.10 -4.18
C ILE A 4 -0.31 4.99 -3.83
N GLY A 5 -0.91 4.72 -2.69
CA GLY A 5 -2.00 5.55 -2.18
C GLY A 5 -2.20 5.30 -0.70
N GLY A 6 -3.02 6.12 -0.10
CA GLY A 6 -3.32 5.96 1.31
C GLY A 6 -4.01 7.18 1.87
N PHE A 7 -4.33 7.09 3.17
CA PHE A 7 -4.86 8.22 3.90
C PHE A 7 -4.51 8.11 5.38
N VAL A 8 -4.56 9.24 6.05
CA VAL A 8 -4.40 9.35 7.49
C VAL A 8 -5.64 10.04 8.04
N ASP A 9 -6.25 9.49 9.08
CA ASP A 9 -7.43 10.05 9.71
C ASP A 9 -7.32 9.87 11.22
N TYR A 10 -7.10 10.96 11.92
CA TYR A 10 -6.96 10.97 13.37
C TYR A 10 -8.30 11.03 14.12
N GLU A 11 -9.40 11.24 13.42
CA GLU A 11 -10.72 11.36 14.02
C GLU A 11 -11.53 10.07 13.94
N ARG A 12 -11.18 9.19 13.00
CA ARG A 12 -11.86 7.93 12.77
C ARG A 12 -10.83 6.81 12.63
N ASP A 13 -11.27 5.60 12.92
CA ASP A 13 -10.43 4.43 12.71
C ASP A 13 -10.22 4.21 11.20
N ALA A 14 -8.98 4.28 10.75
CA ALA A 14 -8.62 4.12 9.34
C ALA A 14 -9.03 2.76 8.79
N ARG A 15 -9.15 1.75 9.65
CA ARG A 15 -9.59 0.40 9.26
C ARG A 15 -11.03 0.38 8.74
N ARG A 16 -11.85 1.37 9.09
CA ARG A 16 -13.21 1.52 8.56
C ARG A 16 -13.22 2.01 7.11
N GLY A 17 -12.11 2.51 6.62
CA GLY A 17 -11.97 2.97 5.25
C GLY A 17 -11.72 1.87 4.22
N GLY A 18 -11.95 0.60 4.56
CA GLY A 18 -11.71 -0.52 3.65
C GLY A 18 -12.35 -0.36 2.27
N PRO A 19 -13.64 0.00 2.16
CA PRO A 19 -14.26 0.22 0.84
C PRO A 19 -13.60 1.34 0.04
N ILE A 20 -13.20 2.43 0.71
CA ILE A 20 -12.49 3.54 0.07
C ILE A 20 -11.13 3.05 -0.45
N LEU A 21 -10.41 2.33 0.39
CA LEU A 21 -9.10 1.80 0.05
C LEU A 21 -9.17 0.82 -1.12
N HIS A 22 -10.19 -0.01 -1.15
CA HIS A 22 -10.43 -0.94 -2.25
C HIS A 22 -10.63 -0.18 -3.57
N GLY A 23 -11.41 0.90 -3.56
CA GLY A 23 -11.61 1.75 -4.73
C GLY A 23 -10.30 2.39 -5.19
N MET A 24 -9.47 2.85 -4.24
CA MET A 24 -8.15 3.41 -4.55
C MET A 24 -7.25 2.37 -5.22
N LYS A 25 -7.21 1.14 -4.71
CA LYS A 25 -6.45 0.06 -5.32
C LYS A 25 -6.90 -0.22 -6.76
N ARG A 26 -8.19 -0.19 -7.01
CA ARG A 26 -8.73 -0.42 -8.35
C ARG A 26 -8.27 0.65 -9.33
N THR A 27 -8.25 1.92 -8.94
CA THR A 27 -7.80 2.99 -9.81
C THR A 27 -6.31 2.90 -10.14
N LEU A 28 -5.53 2.29 -9.25
CA LEU A 28 -4.09 2.12 -9.44
C LEU A 28 -3.70 0.84 -10.20
N THR A 29 -4.66 -0.04 -10.47
CA THR A 29 -4.38 -1.33 -11.11
C THR A 29 -3.62 -1.21 -12.43
N PRO A 30 -3.92 -0.25 -13.34
CA PRO A 30 -3.16 -0.14 -14.58
C PRO A 30 -1.67 0.18 -14.37
N ARG A 31 -1.32 0.81 -13.26
CA ARG A 31 0.08 1.13 -12.96
C ARG A 31 0.84 -0.04 -12.36
N GLY A 32 0.16 -0.90 -11.62
CA GLY A 32 0.78 -2.03 -10.94
C GLY A 32 -0.12 -3.25 -10.96
N PRO A 33 -0.22 -3.94 -12.12
CA PRO A 33 -1.17 -5.05 -12.27
C PRO A 33 -0.71 -6.35 -11.64
N ASP A 34 0.57 -6.48 -11.27
CA ASP A 34 1.15 -7.78 -10.92
C ASP A 34 0.91 -8.19 -9.47
N ALA A 35 0.86 -7.24 -8.56
CA ALA A 35 0.65 -7.54 -7.14
C ALA A 35 0.08 -6.34 -6.42
N GLU A 36 -0.50 -6.59 -5.25
CA GLU A 36 -1.00 -5.53 -4.38
C GLU A 36 -0.65 -5.80 -2.94
N GLY A 37 -0.59 -4.75 -2.13
CA GLY A 37 -0.39 -4.82 -0.71
C GLY A 37 -1.16 -3.74 0.01
N THR A 38 -1.50 -4.00 1.27
CA THR A 38 -2.29 -3.10 2.09
C THR A 38 -1.76 -3.12 3.52
N TYR A 39 -1.72 -1.95 4.13
CA TYR A 39 -1.42 -1.80 5.55
C TYR A 39 -2.47 -0.92 6.20
N PHE A 40 -2.92 -1.30 7.38
CA PHE A 40 -3.83 -0.51 8.20
C PHE A 40 -3.34 -0.41 9.63
N ASP A 41 -3.60 0.73 10.25
CA ASP A 41 -3.67 0.85 11.70
C ASP A 41 -4.82 1.79 12.08
N GLU A 42 -4.83 2.29 13.31
CA GLU A 42 -5.93 3.15 13.78
C GLU A 42 -6.03 4.46 13.00
N ASP A 43 -4.91 5.01 12.56
CA ASP A 43 -4.82 6.34 11.96
C ASP A 43 -4.55 6.30 10.46
N THR A 44 -3.97 5.22 9.95
CA THR A 44 -3.34 5.22 8.64
C THR A 44 -3.75 4.00 7.85
N ALA A 45 -3.98 4.21 6.55
CA ALA A 45 -4.16 3.13 5.59
C ALA A 45 -3.26 3.39 4.39
N LEU A 46 -2.49 2.40 4.00
CA LEU A 46 -1.56 2.47 2.86
C LEU A 46 -1.86 1.35 1.88
N ILE A 47 -1.76 1.65 0.60
CA ILE A 47 -1.89 0.66 -0.46
C ILE A 47 -0.72 0.75 -1.42
N HIS A 48 -0.43 -0.38 -2.04
CA HIS A 48 0.59 -0.49 -3.07
C HIS A 48 0.09 -1.42 -4.18
N ARG A 49 0.23 -0.98 -5.43
CA ARG A 49 0.04 -1.81 -6.61
C ARG A 49 1.39 -1.91 -7.30
N ARG A 50 1.83 -3.13 -7.58
CA ARG A 50 3.18 -3.38 -8.05
C ARG A 50 3.22 -3.81 -9.50
N LEU A 51 4.11 -3.19 -10.28
CA LEU A 51 4.60 -3.72 -11.54
C LEU A 51 5.94 -4.39 -11.23
N ILE A 52 6.00 -5.70 -11.39
CA ILE A 52 7.18 -6.48 -11.01
C ILE A 52 8.22 -6.38 -12.14
N VAL A 53 9.33 -5.72 -11.84
CA VAL A 53 10.46 -5.59 -12.76
C VAL A 53 11.63 -6.44 -12.27
N ILE A 54 11.94 -6.33 -10.98
CA ILE A 54 13.03 -7.09 -10.37
C ILE A 54 12.56 -7.64 -9.02
N ASP A 55 13.16 -8.75 -8.62
CA ASP A 55 12.98 -9.40 -7.32
C ASP A 55 11.51 -9.50 -6.89
N PRO A 56 10.71 -10.38 -7.52
CA PRO A 56 9.30 -10.52 -7.18
C PRO A 56 9.04 -10.74 -5.70
N GLU A 57 9.91 -11.46 -5.01
CA GLU A 57 9.70 -11.81 -3.60
C GLU A 57 10.26 -10.77 -2.64
N GLY A 58 11.45 -10.24 -2.92
CA GLY A 58 12.10 -9.28 -2.04
C GLY A 58 11.52 -7.87 -2.11
N GLY A 59 10.81 -7.55 -3.19
CA GLY A 59 10.23 -6.23 -3.39
C GLY A 59 8.79 -6.05 -2.96
N LYS A 60 8.24 -6.96 -2.17
CA LYS A 60 6.86 -6.87 -1.70
C LYS A 60 6.65 -5.64 -0.83
N GLN A 61 5.50 -5.00 -1.01
CA GLN A 61 5.14 -3.79 -0.26
C GLN A 61 3.69 -3.89 0.23
N PRO A 62 3.30 -3.20 1.30
CA PRO A 62 4.17 -2.32 2.10
C PRO A 62 5.30 -3.08 2.82
N MET A 63 6.43 -2.41 2.98
CA MET A 63 7.57 -2.96 3.73
C MET A 63 7.51 -2.51 5.17
N CYS A 64 7.91 -3.39 6.07
CA CYS A 64 7.94 -3.12 7.50
C CYS A 64 9.38 -3.19 8.00
N SER A 65 9.78 -2.24 8.82
CA SER A 65 11.09 -2.30 9.47
C SER A 65 11.18 -3.48 10.43
N PRO A 66 12.40 -3.98 10.76
CA PRO A 66 12.54 -5.11 11.68
C PRO A 66 11.89 -4.88 13.05
N ASP A 67 11.90 -3.66 13.55
CA ASP A 67 11.26 -3.30 14.82
C ASP A 67 9.76 -3.02 14.70
N ARG A 68 9.22 -3.05 13.47
CA ARG A 68 7.81 -2.81 13.14
C ARG A 68 7.30 -1.41 13.45
N ASN A 69 8.20 -0.46 13.62
CA ASN A 69 7.83 0.93 13.92
C ASN A 69 7.70 1.79 12.66
N THR A 70 8.16 1.29 11.52
CA THR A 70 8.13 2.02 10.26
C THR A 70 7.54 1.16 9.15
N ILE A 71 6.56 1.71 8.43
CA ILE A 71 5.94 1.08 7.27
C ILE A 71 6.23 1.96 6.06
N LEU A 72 6.71 1.36 4.99
CA LEU A 72 7.09 2.07 3.77
C LEU A 72 6.30 1.55 2.58
N ILE A 73 5.76 2.48 1.80
CA ILE A 73 5.36 2.22 0.42
C ILE A 73 6.20 3.10 -0.50
N TYR A 74 6.52 2.60 -1.68
CA TYR A 74 7.49 3.24 -2.54
C TYR A 74 7.14 2.99 -4.01
N ASN A 75 7.10 4.07 -4.80
CA ASN A 75 6.93 3.98 -6.24
C ASN A 75 8.30 4.12 -6.90
N GLY A 76 8.86 2.98 -7.25
CA GLY A 76 10.17 2.92 -7.89
C GLY A 76 10.51 1.49 -8.25
N GLU A 77 11.74 1.30 -8.63
CA GLU A 77 12.28 -0.02 -8.97
C GLU A 77 12.98 -0.69 -7.74
#